data_b5e62c385d1a1603f413886802e103d0
#
_entry.id   b5e62c385d1a1603f413886802e103d0
#
_cell.length_a   1.000
_cell.length_b   1.000
_cell.length_c   1.000
_cell.angle_alpha   90.00
_cell.angle_beta   90.00
_cell.angle_gamma   90.00
#
_symmetry.space_group_name_H-M   'P 1'
#
loop_
_entity.id
_entity.type
_entity.pdbx_description
1 polymer ?
#
loop_
_entity_poly.entity_id
_entity_poly.type
_entity_poly.pdbx_seq_one_letter_code
_entity_poly.pdbx_strand_id
1 'polypeptide(L)' 'MSKEDLSRCDGKIVDQAGGGIYHVELDNGVQIAARLCGKMKRFRIRVVVGDKVTIGLSPYDLSHGLILHRYRI' A
#
# COMPACT_ATOMS: atom_id res chain seq x y z
N MET A 1 7.74 0.20 19.90
CA MET A 1 7.85 -0.62 18.77
C MET A 1 8.32 0.13 17.57
N SER A 2 9.12 -0.47 16.90
CA SER A 2 9.90 0.21 15.91
C SER A 2 9.23 0.17 14.54
N LYS A 3 9.45 1.22 13.76
CA LYS A 3 8.97 1.25 12.38
C LYS A 3 9.70 0.26 11.50
N GLU A 4 10.84 -0.20 11.94
CA GLU A 4 11.60 -1.16 11.15
C GLU A 4 10.90 -2.50 11.05
N ASP A 5 9.86 -2.72 11.83
CA ASP A 5 9.14 -3.98 11.77
C ASP A 5 8.31 -4.12 10.50
N LEU A 6 8.11 -3.06 9.74
CA LEU A 6 7.37 -3.15 8.50
C LEU A 6 8.26 -3.73 7.40
N SER A 7 7.75 -4.78 6.77
CA SER A 7 8.37 -5.32 5.57
C SER A 7 7.89 -4.53 4.37
N ARG A 8 8.79 -4.17 3.49
CA ARG A 8 8.44 -3.40 2.30
C ARG A 8 8.37 -4.31 1.09
N CYS A 9 7.29 -4.19 0.35
CA CYS A 9 7.08 -4.93 -0.88
C CYS A 9 6.53 -3.99 -1.92
N ASP A 10 6.91 -4.20 -3.15
CA ASP A 10 6.33 -3.45 -4.26
C ASP A 10 5.09 -4.16 -4.74
N GLY A 11 4.13 -3.39 -5.22
CA GLY A 11 2.91 -3.92 -5.75
C GLY A 11 2.25 -2.93 -6.68
N LYS A 12 1.10 -3.32 -7.18
CA LYS A 12 0.36 -2.52 -8.14
C LYS A 12 -1.09 -2.43 -7.68
N ILE A 13 -1.66 -1.24 -7.77
CA ILE A 13 -3.06 -1.05 -7.43
C ILE A 13 -3.90 -1.73 -8.51
N VAL A 14 -4.72 -2.68 -8.10
CA VAL A 14 -5.57 -3.41 -9.05
C VAL A 14 -7.03 -3.05 -8.91
N ASP A 15 -7.43 -2.49 -7.78
CA ASP A 15 -8.81 -2.08 -7.58
C ASP A 15 -8.88 -1.06 -6.45
N GLN A 16 -9.96 -0.31 -6.41
CA GLN A 16 -10.19 0.67 -5.36
C GLN A 16 -11.55 0.39 -4.73
N ALA A 17 -11.54 0.03 -3.46
CA ALA A 17 -12.77 -0.11 -2.69
C ALA A 17 -13.11 1.21 -2.05
N GLY A 18 -14.33 1.35 -1.58
CA GLY A 18 -14.72 2.56 -0.88
C GLY A 18 -14.02 2.67 0.47
N GLY A 19 -14.11 3.85 1.09
CA GLY A 19 -13.56 4.06 2.42
C GLY A 19 -12.06 4.18 2.49
N GLY A 20 -11.41 4.49 1.39
CA GLY A 20 -9.96 4.68 1.38
C GLY A 20 -9.18 3.39 1.32
N ILE A 21 -9.81 2.29 0.98
CA ILE A 21 -9.15 0.98 0.87
C ILE A 21 -8.81 0.74 -0.59
N TYR A 22 -7.59 0.26 -0.83
CA TYR A 22 -7.13 -0.11 -2.16
C TYR A 22 -6.72 -1.57 -2.17
N HIS A 23 -7.04 -2.25 -3.24
CA HIS A 23 -6.58 -3.62 -3.44
C HIS A 23 -5.29 -3.58 -4.23
N VAL A 24 -4.27 -4.22 -3.69
CA VAL A 24 -2.93 -4.20 -4.26
C VAL A 24 -2.49 -5.62 -4.51
N GLU A 25 -1.98 -5.87 -5.70
CA GLU A 25 -1.34 -7.12 -6.01
C GLU A 25 0.17 -6.95 -5.86
N LEU A 26 0.75 -7.68 -4.92
CA LEU A 26 2.18 -7.61 -4.68
C LEU A 26 2.93 -8.32 -5.79
N ASP A 27 4.22 -8.03 -5.91
CA ASP A 27 5.04 -8.63 -6.95
C ASP A 27 5.08 -10.16 -6.86
N ASN A 28 4.83 -10.71 -5.67
CA ASN A 28 4.79 -12.16 -5.49
C ASN A 28 3.43 -12.76 -5.83
N GLY A 29 2.48 -11.97 -6.31
CA GLY A 29 1.17 -12.45 -6.71
C GLY A 29 0.12 -12.44 -5.62
N VAL A 30 0.49 -12.09 -4.40
CA VAL A 30 -0.45 -12.04 -3.29
C VAL A 30 -1.21 -10.72 -3.36
N GLN A 31 -2.53 -10.78 -3.14
CA GLN A 31 -3.35 -9.57 -3.09
C GLN A 31 -3.66 -9.23 -1.65
N ILE A 32 -3.58 -7.94 -1.33
CA ILE A 32 -3.85 -7.44 0.01
C ILE A 32 -4.70 -6.18 -0.09
N ALA A 33 -5.28 -5.80 1.03
CA ALA A 33 -5.93 -4.51 1.18
C ALA A 33 -4.92 -3.52 1.78
N ALA A 34 -4.93 -2.30 1.28
CA ALA A 34 -3.97 -1.30 1.75
C ALA A 34 -4.64 0.05 1.85
N ARG A 35 -4.08 0.90 2.71
CA ARG A 35 -4.51 2.27 2.87
C ARG A 35 -3.31 3.18 2.68
N LEU A 36 -3.58 4.44 2.36
CA LEU A 36 -2.53 5.43 2.32
C LEU A 36 -1.95 5.62 3.72
N CYS A 37 -0.63 5.71 3.81
CA CYS A 37 -0.01 6.01 5.10
C CYS A 37 -0.34 7.45 5.50
N GLY A 38 -0.07 7.78 6.78
CA GLY A 38 -0.42 9.10 7.30
C GLY A 38 0.21 10.24 6.52
N LYS A 39 1.46 10.05 6.08
CA LYS A 39 2.16 11.07 5.31
C LYS A 39 1.47 11.33 3.97
N MET A 40 1.04 10.28 3.29
CA MET A 40 0.37 10.44 2.01
C MET A 40 -0.99 11.10 2.18
N LYS A 41 -1.70 10.76 3.25
CA LYS A 41 -2.96 11.44 3.54
C LYS A 41 -2.75 12.92 3.81
N ARG A 42 -1.72 13.25 4.60
CA ARG A 42 -1.43 14.62 4.97
C ARG A 42 -1.14 15.48 3.75
N PHE A 43 -0.39 14.95 2.80
CA PHE A 43 -0.02 15.69 1.60
C PHE A 43 -0.97 15.45 0.45
N ARG A 44 -2.07 14.74 0.70
CA ARG A 44 -3.12 14.50 -0.30
C ARG A 44 -2.59 13.83 -1.55
N ILE A 45 -1.64 12.92 -1.36
CA ILE A 45 -1.11 12.14 -2.45
C ILE A 45 -2.11 11.06 -2.80
N ARG A 46 -2.51 11.00 -4.06
CA ARG A 46 -3.51 10.03 -4.50
C ARG A 46 -2.87 8.93 -5.31
N VAL A 47 -3.48 7.76 -5.26
CA VAL A 47 -3.11 6.64 -6.12
C VAL A 47 -4.34 6.23 -6.92
N VAL A 48 -4.12 5.65 -8.08
CA VAL A 48 -5.19 5.17 -8.93
C VAL A 48 -4.88 3.75 -9.36
N VAL A 49 -5.90 3.06 -9.86
CA VAL A 49 -5.72 1.70 -10.38
C VAL A 49 -4.65 1.74 -11.47
N GLY A 50 -3.69 0.84 -11.34
CA GLY A 50 -2.57 0.78 -12.27
C GLY A 50 -1.28 1.40 -11.74
N ASP A 51 -1.36 2.20 -10.66
CA ASP A 51 -0.16 2.80 -10.09
C ASP A 51 0.69 1.74 -9.41
N LYS A 52 1.99 1.88 -9.56
CA LYS A 52 2.93 1.04 -8.83
C LYS A 52 3.26 1.72 -7.51
N VAL A 53 3.26 0.94 -6.44
CA VAL A 53 3.41 1.48 -5.10
C VAL A 53 4.31 0.58 -4.28
N THR A 54 4.86 1.14 -3.21
CA THR A 54 5.57 0.39 -2.18
C THR A 54 4.64 0.24 -0.99
N ILE A 55 4.49 -0.99 -0.53
CA ILE A 55 3.59 -1.34 0.57
C ILE A 55 4.42 -1.73 1.77
N GLY A 56 4.04 -1.23 2.94
CA GLY A 56 4.61 -1.70 4.20
C GLY A 56 3.66 -2.69 4.85
N LEU A 57 4.18 -3.88 5.13
CA LEU A 57 3.39 -4.94 5.75
C LEU A 57 3.87 -5.16 7.17
N SER A 58 2.92 -5.25 8.10
CA SER A 58 3.23 -5.60 9.46
C SER A 58 3.41 -7.11 9.57
N PRO A 59 4.39 -7.60 10.32
CA PRO A 59 4.50 -9.04 10.54
C PRO A 59 3.30 -9.62 11.30
N TYR A 60 2.51 -8.76 11.92
CA TYR A 60 1.34 -9.21 12.68
C TYR A 60 0.08 -9.24 11.84
N ASP A 61 0.09 -8.68 10.64
CA ASP A 61 -1.09 -8.67 9.80
C ASP A 61 -0.65 -8.53 8.34
N LEU A 62 -0.48 -9.66 7.69
CA LEU A 62 0.02 -9.69 6.33
C LEU A 62 -1.06 -9.49 5.29
N SER A 63 -2.33 -9.42 5.72
CA SER A 63 -3.43 -9.20 4.78
C SER A 63 -3.75 -7.73 4.59
N HIS A 64 -3.17 -6.85 5.38
CA HIS A 64 -3.37 -5.41 5.28
C HIS A 64 -2.03 -4.73 5.25
N GLY A 65 -1.95 -3.63 4.52
CA GLY A 65 -0.70 -2.90 4.43
C GLY A 65 -0.95 -1.41 4.36
N LEU A 66 0.16 -0.67 4.38
CA LEU A 66 0.14 0.77 4.19
C LEU A 66 0.85 1.09 2.89
N ILE A 67 0.25 1.97 2.10
CA ILE A 67 0.90 2.46 0.89
C ILE A 67 1.88 3.54 1.34
N LEU A 68 3.17 3.24 1.21
CA LEU A 68 4.22 4.11 1.71
C LEU A 68 4.73 5.06 0.65
N HIS A 69 4.67 4.65 -0.61
CA HIS A 69 5.25 5.41 -1.69
C HIS A 69 4.56 5.05 -2.99
N ARG A 70 4.47 6.02 -3.87
CA ARG A 70 3.87 5.83 -5.18
C ARG A 70 4.92 6.13 -6.24
N TYR A 71 5.11 5.20 -7.16
CA TYR A 71 5.99 5.40 -8.30
C TYR A 71 5.16 5.95 -9.44
N ARG A 72 5.46 7.15 -9.86
CA ARG A 72 4.78 7.75 -10.98
C ARG A 72 5.81 8.40 -11.89
N ILE A 73 5.66 8.11 -13.15
CA ILE A 73 6.54 8.67 -14.17
C ILE A 73 5.96 9.96 -14.70
#